data_68ea57df14b1b65d5043e526d754c5c8
#
_entry.id   68ea57df14b1b65d5043e526d754c5c8
#
_cell.length_a   1.000
_cell.length_b   1.000
_cell.length_c   1.000
_cell.angle_alpha   90.00
_cell.angle_beta   90.00
_cell.angle_gamma   90.00
#
_symmetry.space_group_name_H-M   'P 1'
#
loop_
_entity.id
_entity.type
_entity.pdbx_description
1 polymer ?
#
loop_
_entity_poly.entity_id
_entity_poly.type
_entity_poly.pdbx_seq_one_letter_code
_entity_poly.pdbx_strand_id
1 'polypeptide(L)'
;MKLKTVLAAPLITAMLFNSLPSFASDTSSAFTPEQEKRIGEIAADYMRAHPDILIQMSESLQQEQQEKQTRELKSAAIAQQARIMADKRIPSWGAEGGSVMVVEFFDYQCIWCSRLAPELEKVMKANTNVRYYFMEWPVFGSRWPESLLAAKTGLQVWKEKGEEAYLKYHNGIYSSGLNEGKLTQDAIGKYSENMKFSKNTIDEINSTLTDINDIATTIGLTGTPGIVIMPVKGATEDNTTVFAGMTEAENIQQAINKAQGK
;
A
#
# COMPACT_ATOMS: atom_id res chain seq x y z
N MET A 1 61.61 -61.85 1.93
CA MET A 1 62.72 -61.42 2.81
C MET A 1 62.20 -60.41 3.83
N LYS A 2 62.18 -60.87 5.08
CA LYS A 2 62.04 -60.11 6.35
C LYS A 2 61.08 -58.93 6.48
N LEU A 3 59.90 -59.29 7.01
CA LEU A 3 58.95 -58.48 7.74
C LEU A 3 59.63 -57.75 8.91
N LYS A 4 59.39 -56.46 9.08
CA LYS A 4 59.63 -55.76 10.36
C LYS A 4 58.33 -55.17 10.85
N THR A 5 57.81 -55.78 11.85
CA THR A 5 56.69 -55.34 12.68
C THR A 5 57.09 -54.12 13.50
N VAL A 6 56.35 -53.04 13.41
CA VAL A 6 56.43 -51.90 14.30
C VAL A 6 55.15 -51.81 15.12
N LEU A 7 55.26 -52.06 16.42
CA LEU A 7 54.21 -51.82 17.40
C LEU A 7 53.99 -50.33 17.55
N ALA A 8 52.78 -49.87 17.35
CA ALA A 8 52.32 -48.55 17.75
C ALA A 8 51.46 -48.68 19.00
N ALA A 9 51.88 -48.06 20.07
CA ALA A 9 51.15 -47.93 21.34
C ALA A 9 50.01 -46.89 21.18
N PRO A 10 48.84 -47.07 21.81
CA PRO A 10 47.76 -46.07 21.77
C PRO A 10 48.01 -44.99 22.80
N LEU A 11 48.13 -43.73 22.36
CA LEU A 11 48.03 -42.56 23.20
C LEU A 11 46.56 -42.38 23.61
N ILE A 12 46.29 -42.58 24.90
CA ILE A 12 45.02 -42.23 25.52
C ILE A 12 45.05 -40.70 25.78
N THR A 13 44.37 -39.94 24.93
CA THR A 13 44.12 -38.50 25.14
C THR A 13 42.94 -38.34 26.07
N ALA A 14 43.17 -38.03 27.33
CA ALA A 14 42.13 -37.66 28.29
C ALA A 14 41.53 -36.30 27.89
N MET A 15 40.31 -36.31 27.34
CA MET A 15 39.51 -35.12 27.16
C MET A 15 38.97 -34.65 28.53
N LEU A 16 39.56 -33.61 29.06
CA LEU A 16 39.00 -32.84 30.15
C LEU A 16 37.75 -32.12 29.65
N PHE A 17 36.57 -32.64 29.95
CA PHE A 17 35.29 -31.92 29.80
C PHE A 17 35.29 -30.77 30.81
N ASN A 18 35.61 -29.57 30.36
CA ASN A 18 35.29 -28.34 31.09
C ASN A 18 33.77 -28.17 31.04
N SER A 19 33.07 -28.58 32.09
CA SER A 19 31.69 -28.22 32.34
C SER A 19 31.61 -26.73 32.61
N LEU A 20 31.24 -25.96 31.57
CA LEU A 20 30.81 -24.59 31.74
C LEU A 20 29.57 -24.58 32.63
N PRO A 21 29.54 -23.73 33.69
CA PRO A 21 28.31 -23.57 34.45
C PRO A 21 27.23 -23.02 33.52
N SER A 22 26.19 -23.81 33.31
CA SER A 22 24.96 -23.37 32.67
C SER A 22 24.35 -22.34 33.64
N PHE A 23 24.46 -21.04 33.31
CA PHE A 23 23.63 -20.03 33.93
C PHE A 23 22.21 -20.26 33.39
N ALA A 24 21.50 -21.19 34.02
CA ALA A 24 20.07 -21.20 33.96
C ALA A 24 19.62 -19.84 34.53
N SER A 25 19.11 -18.95 33.68
CA SER A 25 18.42 -17.75 34.14
C SER A 25 17.24 -18.23 34.96
N ASP A 26 17.44 -18.24 36.28
CA ASP A 26 16.37 -18.52 37.22
C ASP A 26 15.38 -17.36 37.13
N THR A 27 14.33 -17.50 36.28
CA THR A 27 13.19 -16.61 36.23
C THR A 27 12.28 -16.90 37.43
N SER A 28 12.90 -17.05 38.62
CA SER A 28 12.09 -17.08 39.84
C SER A 28 11.42 -15.71 39.96
N SER A 29 10.11 -15.72 39.95
CA SER A 29 9.30 -14.53 40.24
C SER A 29 9.79 -13.89 41.53
N ALA A 30 9.91 -12.56 41.56
CA ALA A 30 10.28 -11.81 42.75
C ALA A 30 9.23 -11.96 43.90
N PHE A 31 8.12 -12.64 43.62
CA PHE A 31 7.02 -12.84 44.53
C PHE A 31 6.72 -14.31 44.79
N THR A 32 6.21 -14.61 45.99
CA THR A 32 5.72 -15.96 46.30
C THR A 32 4.41 -16.22 45.57
N PRO A 33 3.97 -17.49 45.36
CA PRO A 33 2.70 -17.82 44.72
C PRO A 33 1.50 -17.16 45.40
N GLU A 34 1.51 -17.03 46.73
CA GLU A 34 0.48 -16.37 47.51
C GLU A 34 0.46 -14.85 47.26
N GLN A 35 1.61 -14.24 47.13
CA GLN A 35 1.75 -12.82 46.75
C GLN A 35 1.24 -12.57 45.35
N GLU A 36 1.60 -13.40 44.36
CA GLU A 36 1.11 -13.31 42.99
C GLU A 36 -0.40 -13.41 42.91
N LYS A 37 -0.97 -14.37 43.62
CA LYS A 37 -2.44 -14.52 43.72
C LYS A 37 -3.08 -13.25 44.28
N ARG A 38 -2.52 -12.71 45.37
CA ARG A 38 -3.08 -11.51 46.03
C ARG A 38 -2.94 -10.28 45.17
N ILE A 39 -1.84 -10.12 44.42
CA ILE A 39 -1.65 -9.05 43.42
C ILE A 39 -2.74 -9.15 42.34
N GLY A 40 -2.99 -10.35 41.80
CA GLY A 40 -4.04 -10.58 40.83
C GLY A 40 -5.45 -10.22 41.33
N GLU A 41 -5.77 -10.56 42.58
CA GLU A 41 -7.05 -10.18 43.19
C GLU A 41 -7.19 -8.67 43.33
N ILE A 42 -6.16 -7.98 43.84
CA ILE A 42 -6.14 -6.52 43.97
C ILE A 42 -6.31 -5.85 42.63
N ALA A 43 -5.56 -6.29 41.60
CA ALA A 43 -5.67 -5.75 40.24
C ALA A 43 -7.08 -5.94 39.66
N ALA A 44 -7.68 -7.12 39.85
CA ALA A 44 -9.03 -7.39 39.38
C ALA A 44 -10.08 -6.53 40.09
N ASP A 45 -9.97 -6.36 41.42
CA ASP A 45 -10.88 -5.49 42.18
C ASP A 45 -10.72 -4.01 41.79
N TYR A 46 -9.49 -3.56 41.56
CA TYR A 46 -9.21 -2.20 41.07
C TYR A 46 -9.86 -1.96 39.71
N MET A 47 -9.68 -2.89 38.74
CA MET A 47 -10.30 -2.77 37.41
C MET A 47 -11.82 -2.81 37.46
N ARG A 48 -12.42 -3.58 38.39
CA ARG A 48 -13.90 -3.58 38.61
C ARG A 48 -14.39 -2.25 39.16
N ALA A 49 -13.61 -1.61 40.04
CA ALA A 49 -13.95 -0.31 40.62
C ALA A 49 -13.70 0.86 39.62
N HIS A 50 -12.83 0.66 38.63
CA HIS A 50 -12.44 1.64 37.65
C HIS A 50 -12.57 1.10 36.21
N PRO A 51 -13.80 0.85 35.72
CA PRO A 51 -14.02 0.24 34.39
C PRO A 51 -13.58 1.11 33.24
N ASP A 52 -13.42 2.43 33.45
CA ASP A 52 -12.85 3.40 32.48
C ASP A 52 -11.43 3.05 32.04
N ILE A 53 -10.64 2.37 32.86
CA ILE A 53 -9.30 1.89 32.51
C ILE A 53 -9.33 0.95 31.30
N LEU A 54 -10.32 0.06 31.22
CA LEU A 54 -10.45 -0.86 30.10
C LEU A 54 -10.78 -0.12 28.81
N ILE A 55 -11.57 0.94 28.88
CA ILE A 55 -11.87 1.82 27.73
C ILE A 55 -10.59 2.50 27.27
N GLN A 56 -9.86 3.16 28.18
CA GLN A 56 -8.60 3.85 27.87
C GLN A 56 -7.55 2.90 27.27
N MET A 57 -7.41 1.69 27.83
CA MET A 57 -6.50 0.67 27.30
C MET A 57 -6.92 0.20 25.90
N SER A 58 -8.22 0.02 25.66
CA SER A 58 -8.76 -0.35 24.35
C SER A 58 -8.49 0.74 23.30
N GLU A 59 -8.74 2.00 23.66
CA GLU A 59 -8.47 3.15 22.79
C GLU A 59 -6.97 3.27 22.46
N SER A 60 -6.11 3.12 23.48
CA SER A 60 -4.65 3.13 23.29
C SER A 60 -4.18 2.01 22.37
N LEU A 61 -4.70 0.80 22.55
CA LEU A 61 -4.37 -0.35 21.69
C LEU A 61 -4.85 -0.14 20.25
N GLN A 62 -6.06 0.40 20.07
CA GLN A 62 -6.58 0.72 18.73
C GLN A 62 -5.71 1.78 18.03
N GLN A 63 -5.33 2.83 18.75
CA GLN A 63 -4.45 3.87 18.22
C GLN A 63 -3.09 3.27 17.81
N GLU A 64 -2.47 2.46 18.65
CA GLU A 64 -1.19 1.81 18.35
C GLU A 64 -1.28 0.91 17.11
N GLN A 65 -2.36 0.14 17.00
CA GLN A 65 -2.62 -0.71 15.83
C GLN A 65 -2.80 0.13 14.56
N GLN A 66 -3.54 1.23 14.62
CA GLN A 66 -3.76 2.13 13.48
C GLN A 66 -2.46 2.82 13.06
N GLU A 67 -1.66 3.29 14.01
CA GLU A 67 -0.34 3.87 13.72
C GLU A 67 0.60 2.85 13.08
N LYS A 68 0.63 1.62 13.59
CA LYS A 68 1.40 0.52 13.00
C LYS A 68 0.96 0.24 11.57
N GLN A 69 -0.33 0.07 11.33
CA GLN A 69 -0.88 -0.14 9.98
C GLN A 69 -0.53 1.01 9.04
N THR A 70 -0.63 2.25 9.51
CA THR A 70 -0.26 3.44 8.73
C THR A 70 1.22 3.43 8.35
N ARG A 71 2.11 3.06 9.27
CA ARG A 71 3.55 2.93 8.97
C ARG A 71 3.83 1.83 7.95
N GLU A 72 3.17 0.68 8.08
CA GLU A 72 3.29 -0.43 7.13
C GLU A 72 2.85 -0.02 5.72
N LEU A 73 1.70 0.65 5.58
CA LEU A 73 1.22 1.19 4.29
C LEU A 73 2.24 2.16 3.67
N LYS A 74 2.77 3.10 4.45
CA LYS A 74 3.76 4.08 3.99
C LYS A 74 5.06 3.41 3.54
N SER A 75 5.60 2.52 4.37
CA SER A 75 6.84 1.80 4.07
C SER A 75 6.70 0.96 2.80
N ALA A 76 5.58 0.23 2.66
CA ALA A 76 5.28 -0.54 1.46
C ALA A 76 5.10 0.35 0.22
N ALA A 77 4.44 1.51 0.35
CA ALA A 77 4.27 2.46 -0.75
C ALA A 77 5.63 3.02 -1.22
N ILE A 78 6.52 3.38 -0.28
CA ILE A 78 7.88 3.85 -0.59
C ILE A 78 8.65 2.76 -1.35
N ALA A 79 8.54 1.51 -0.96
CA ALA A 79 9.20 0.39 -1.64
C ALA A 79 8.73 0.21 -3.10
N GLN A 80 7.49 0.59 -3.44
CA GLN A 80 6.95 0.53 -4.80
C GLN A 80 7.26 1.78 -5.65
N GLN A 81 7.80 2.84 -5.07
CA GLN A 81 8.03 4.12 -5.75
C GLN A 81 8.78 3.97 -7.07
N ALA A 82 9.94 3.32 -7.03
CA ALA A 82 10.79 3.16 -8.22
C ALA A 82 10.10 2.35 -9.33
N ARG A 83 9.33 1.33 -8.96
CA ARG A 83 8.56 0.50 -9.89
C ARG A 83 7.48 1.32 -10.60
N ILE A 84 6.72 2.12 -9.84
CA ILE A 84 5.66 2.98 -10.39
C ILE A 84 6.26 4.01 -11.35
N MET A 85 7.33 4.70 -10.94
CA MET A 85 7.95 5.76 -11.75
C MET A 85 8.60 5.23 -13.03
N ALA A 86 9.13 4.02 -13.03
CA ALA A 86 9.82 3.43 -14.18
C ALA A 86 8.86 2.85 -15.23
N ASP A 87 7.66 2.48 -14.85
CA ASP A 87 6.71 1.81 -15.74
C ASP A 87 5.95 2.80 -16.62
N LYS A 88 6.37 2.88 -17.89
CA LYS A 88 5.76 3.77 -18.90
C LYS A 88 4.38 3.32 -19.37
N ARG A 89 3.93 2.13 -18.98
CA ARG A 89 2.58 1.63 -19.25
C ARG A 89 1.54 2.27 -18.32
N ILE A 90 2.00 2.83 -17.19
CA ILE A 90 1.12 3.53 -16.22
C ILE A 90 0.83 4.94 -16.72
N PRO A 91 -0.46 5.29 -16.87
CA PRO A 91 -0.85 6.65 -17.22
C PRO A 91 -0.36 7.65 -16.18
N SER A 92 0.12 8.79 -16.66
CA SER A 92 0.62 9.83 -15.78
C SER A 92 0.39 11.21 -16.38
N TRP A 93 0.32 12.25 -15.53
CA TRP A 93 0.08 13.63 -15.94
C TRP A 93 0.85 14.62 -15.07
N GLY A 94 1.19 15.78 -15.64
CA GLY A 94 1.84 16.89 -14.93
C GLY A 94 3.35 16.91 -15.14
N ALA A 95 4.08 17.56 -14.25
CA ALA A 95 5.51 17.86 -14.45
C ALA A 95 6.38 16.58 -14.49
N GLU A 96 7.06 16.32 -15.60
CA GLU A 96 8.00 15.20 -15.72
C GLU A 96 9.13 15.23 -14.68
N GLY A 97 9.59 16.44 -14.31
CA GLY A 97 10.57 16.68 -13.26
C GLY A 97 9.97 17.10 -11.92
N GLY A 98 8.69 16.82 -11.68
CA GLY A 98 8.00 17.19 -10.45
C GLY A 98 8.71 16.67 -9.20
N SER A 99 8.71 17.47 -8.12
CA SER A 99 9.37 17.11 -6.86
C SER A 99 8.54 16.15 -6.00
N VAL A 100 7.24 16.07 -6.26
CA VAL A 100 6.26 15.22 -5.56
C VAL A 100 5.55 14.34 -6.58
N MET A 101 5.31 13.10 -6.20
CA MET A 101 4.41 12.19 -6.90
C MET A 101 3.12 11.96 -6.11
N VAL A 102 2.02 11.92 -6.84
CA VAL A 102 0.71 11.51 -6.36
C VAL A 102 0.29 10.29 -7.17
N VAL A 103 -0.08 9.21 -6.51
CA VAL A 103 -0.53 7.98 -7.14
C VAL A 103 -1.96 7.71 -6.72
N GLU A 104 -2.86 7.58 -7.67
CA GLU A 104 -4.26 7.25 -7.44
C GLU A 104 -4.54 5.81 -7.91
N PHE A 105 -5.06 4.97 -7.02
CA PHE A 105 -5.62 3.66 -7.33
C PHE A 105 -7.14 3.77 -7.35
N PHE A 106 -7.76 3.45 -8.47
CA PHE A 106 -9.18 3.75 -8.67
C PHE A 106 -9.91 2.72 -9.54
N ASP A 107 -11.23 2.77 -9.48
CA ASP A 107 -12.16 2.01 -10.32
C ASP A 107 -13.30 2.93 -10.79
N TYR A 108 -13.61 2.93 -12.06
CA TYR A 108 -14.67 3.79 -12.63
C TYR A 108 -16.07 3.46 -12.11
N GLN A 109 -16.29 2.24 -11.61
CA GLN A 109 -17.57 1.86 -10.99
C GLN A 109 -17.64 2.20 -9.50
N CYS A 110 -16.54 2.68 -8.89
CA CYS A 110 -16.49 3.05 -7.49
C CYS A 110 -17.11 4.44 -7.26
N ILE A 111 -18.19 4.50 -6.46
CA ILE A 111 -18.85 5.78 -6.10
C ILE A 111 -17.88 6.75 -5.38
N TRP A 112 -16.99 6.23 -4.54
CA TRP A 112 -16.04 7.05 -3.81
C TRP A 112 -14.95 7.62 -4.72
N CYS A 113 -14.51 6.87 -5.74
CA CYS A 113 -13.62 7.39 -6.78
C CYS A 113 -14.31 8.48 -7.61
N SER A 114 -15.58 8.29 -7.94
CA SER A 114 -16.38 9.31 -8.64
C SER A 114 -16.53 10.61 -7.85
N ARG A 115 -16.59 10.53 -6.52
CA ARG A 115 -16.61 11.70 -5.64
C ARG A 115 -15.22 12.35 -5.47
N LEU A 116 -14.17 11.54 -5.49
CA LEU A 116 -12.79 12.00 -5.38
C LEU A 116 -12.31 12.73 -6.65
N ALA A 117 -12.71 12.26 -7.83
CA ALA A 117 -12.19 12.76 -9.10
C ALA A 117 -12.27 14.29 -9.26
N PRO A 118 -13.40 15.00 -8.96
CA PRO A 118 -13.43 16.46 -9.01
C PRO A 118 -12.55 17.13 -7.95
N GLU A 119 -12.34 16.51 -6.80
CA GLU A 119 -11.45 17.02 -5.75
C GLU A 119 -9.98 16.91 -6.19
N LEU A 120 -9.61 15.76 -6.75
CA LEU A 120 -8.27 15.56 -7.30
C LEU A 120 -7.99 16.50 -8.48
N GLU A 121 -8.97 16.75 -9.36
CA GLU A 121 -8.82 17.71 -10.47
C GLU A 121 -8.54 19.14 -9.98
N LYS A 122 -9.16 19.59 -8.88
CA LYS A 122 -8.86 20.89 -8.25
C LYS A 122 -7.39 20.94 -7.76
N VAL A 123 -6.95 19.87 -7.09
CA VAL A 123 -5.56 19.75 -6.60
C VAL A 123 -4.57 19.74 -7.77
N MET A 124 -4.87 19.02 -8.83
CA MET A 124 -4.02 18.96 -10.03
C MET A 124 -3.82 20.34 -10.67
N LYS A 125 -4.89 21.12 -10.78
CA LYS A 125 -4.84 22.51 -11.31
C LYS A 125 -4.01 23.46 -10.43
N ALA A 126 -4.00 23.23 -9.12
CA ALA A 126 -3.28 24.06 -8.16
C ALA A 126 -1.79 23.71 -8.02
N ASN A 127 -1.36 22.50 -8.44
CA ASN A 127 -0.03 21.96 -8.18
C ASN A 127 0.72 21.57 -9.46
N THR A 128 1.28 22.55 -10.14
CA THR A 128 1.97 22.39 -11.42
C THR A 128 3.33 21.68 -11.31
N ASN A 129 3.89 21.52 -10.10
CA ASN A 129 5.17 20.85 -9.84
C ASN A 129 4.99 19.45 -9.24
N VAL A 130 3.89 18.80 -9.57
CA VAL A 130 3.55 17.44 -9.12
C VAL A 130 3.39 16.53 -10.33
N ARG A 131 3.86 15.29 -10.23
CA ARG A 131 3.59 14.23 -11.20
C ARG A 131 2.53 13.30 -10.64
N TYR A 132 1.45 13.11 -11.38
CA TYR A 132 0.32 12.24 -11.03
C TYR A 132 0.44 10.92 -11.80
N TYR A 133 0.17 9.80 -11.13
CA TYR A 133 0.14 8.45 -11.70
C TYR A 133 -1.23 7.85 -11.46
N PHE A 134 -1.84 7.29 -12.50
CA PHE A 134 -3.19 6.75 -12.49
C PHE A 134 -3.14 5.23 -12.58
N MET A 135 -3.48 4.57 -11.48
CA MET A 135 -3.45 3.12 -11.34
C MET A 135 -4.86 2.57 -11.59
N GLU A 136 -5.12 2.17 -12.83
CA GLU A 136 -6.36 1.50 -13.24
C GLU A 136 -6.51 0.18 -12.46
N TRP A 137 -7.30 0.18 -11.41
CA TRP A 137 -7.47 -0.97 -10.52
C TRP A 137 -8.93 -1.40 -10.43
N PRO A 138 -9.44 -2.17 -11.44
CA PRO A 138 -10.84 -2.52 -11.58
C PRO A 138 -11.29 -3.61 -10.58
N VAL A 139 -11.35 -3.26 -9.30
CA VAL A 139 -11.72 -4.16 -8.19
C VAL A 139 -13.16 -4.69 -8.31
N PHE A 140 -14.01 -3.95 -8.99
CA PHE A 140 -15.41 -4.35 -9.25
C PHE A 140 -15.59 -5.11 -10.56
N GLY A 141 -14.52 -5.45 -11.29
CA GLY A 141 -14.59 -6.11 -12.60
C GLY A 141 -15.30 -7.47 -12.60
N SER A 142 -15.28 -8.20 -11.48
CA SER A 142 -16.04 -9.45 -11.32
C SER A 142 -17.54 -9.23 -11.14
N ARG A 143 -17.93 -8.09 -10.56
CA ARG A 143 -19.35 -7.72 -10.33
C ARG A 143 -19.94 -6.96 -11.49
N TRP A 144 -19.17 -6.06 -12.10
CA TRP A 144 -19.56 -5.20 -13.20
C TRP A 144 -18.48 -5.23 -14.29
N PRO A 145 -18.69 -5.99 -15.39
CA PRO A 145 -17.68 -6.16 -16.45
C PRO A 145 -17.19 -4.83 -17.05
N GLU A 146 -18.02 -3.78 -17.03
CA GLU A 146 -17.67 -2.45 -17.52
C GLU A 146 -16.56 -1.78 -16.69
N SER A 147 -16.36 -2.17 -15.41
CA SER A 147 -15.21 -1.74 -14.63
C SER A 147 -13.90 -2.16 -15.31
N LEU A 148 -13.78 -3.44 -15.62
CA LEU A 148 -12.60 -3.99 -16.31
C LEU A 148 -12.47 -3.43 -17.74
N LEU A 149 -13.58 -3.28 -18.45
CA LEU A 149 -13.59 -2.73 -19.82
C LEU A 149 -13.11 -1.28 -19.80
N ALA A 150 -13.59 -0.45 -18.88
CA ALA A 150 -13.19 0.95 -18.76
C ALA A 150 -11.70 1.08 -18.44
N ALA A 151 -11.18 0.29 -17.48
CA ALA A 151 -9.76 0.26 -17.15
C ALA A 151 -8.89 -0.13 -18.35
N LYS A 152 -9.26 -1.20 -19.06
CA LYS A 152 -8.55 -1.61 -20.28
C LYS A 152 -8.57 -0.54 -21.35
N THR A 153 -9.70 0.12 -21.52
CA THR A 153 -9.87 1.20 -22.51
C THR A 153 -9.00 2.41 -22.11
N GLY A 154 -8.94 2.76 -20.84
CA GLY A 154 -8.07 3.83 -20.34
C GLY A 154 -6.59 3.57 -20.66
N LEU A 155 -6.10 2.36 -20.37
CA LEU A 155 -4.71 1.97 -20.71
C LEU A 155 -4.46 1.97 -22.22
N GLN A 156 -5.46 1.61 -23.03
CA GLN A 156 -5.33 1.70 -24.50
C GLN A 156 -5.27 3.16 -24.97
N VAL A 157 -6.13 4.03 -24.42
CA VAL A 157 -6.09 5.48 -24.72
C VAL A 157 -4.74 6.07 -24.37
N TRP A 158 -4.20 5.74 -23.19
CA TRP A 158 -2.87 6.14 -22.78
C TRP A 158 -1.79 5.73 -23.78
N LYS A 159 -1.78 4.45 -24.12
CA LYS A 159 -0.78 3.86 -25.02
C LYS A 159 -0.79 4.49 -26.42
N GLU A 160 -1.98 4.75 -26.98
CA GLU A 160 -2.11 5.19 -28.36
C GLU A 160 -2.17 6.70 -28.52
N LYS A 161 -2.71 7.42 -27.53
CA LYS A 161 -3.00 8.86 -27.65
C LYS A 161 -2.27 9.71 -26.60
N GLY A 162 -1.70 9.10 -25.58
CA GLY A 162 -0.88 9.77 -24.57
C GLY A 162 -1.69 10.53 -23.50
N GLU A 163 -1.00 11.44 -22.83
CA GLU A 163 -1.35 12.06 -21.56
C GLU A 163 -2.68 12.84 -21.61
N GLU A 164 -2.82 13.76 -22.56
CA GLU A 164 -4.02 14.62 -22.63
C GLU A 164 -5.27 13.84 -22.97
N ALA A 165 -5.17 12.89 -23.89
CA ALA A 165 -6.29 12.05 -24.29
C ALA A 165 -6.74 11.13 -23.16
N TYR A 166 -5.76 10.59 -22.39
CA TYR A 166 -6.05 9.79 -21.23
C TYR A 166 -6.79 10.59 -20.14
N LEU A 167 -6.29 11.77 -19.80
CA LEU A 167 -6.91 12.61 -18.78
C LEU A 167 -8.33 13.03 -19.19
N LYS A 168 -8.54 13.32 -20.49
CA LYS A 168 -9.88 13.60 -21.04
C LYS A 168 -10.81 12.39 -20.91
N TYR A 169 -10.31 11.19 -21.18
CA TYR A 169 -11.04 9.94 -21.01
C TYR A 169 -11.41 9.72 -19.54
N HIS A 170 -10.43 9.74 -18.65
CA HIS A 170 -10.60 9.54 -17.22
C HIS A 170 -11.64 10.50 -16.62
N ASN A 171 -11.45 11.80 -16.81
CA ASN A 171 -12.36 12.82 -16.30
C ASN A 171 -13.75 12.73 -16.99
N GLY A 172 -13.78 12.37 -18.25
CA GLY A 172 -15.02 12.19 -19.01
C GLY A 172 -15.88 11.06 -18.44
N ILE A 173 -15.29 9.90 -18.12
CA ILE A 173 -16.03 8.80 -17.49
C ILE A 173 -16.60 9.26 -16.13
N TYR A 174 -15.80 9.87 -15.26
CA TYR A 174 -16.29 10.31 -13.95
C TYR A 174 -17.33 11.42 -14.04
N SER A 175 -17.17 12.36 -14.97
CA SER A 175 -18.16 13.43 -15.18
C SER A 175 -19.52 12.95 -15.70
N SER A 176 -19.57 11.73 -16.24
CA SER A 176 -20.85 11.10 -16.64
C SER A 176 -21.74 10.76 -15.45
N GLY A 177 -21.18 10.62 -14.23
CA GLY A 177 -21.89 10.18 -13.03
C GLY A 177 -22.33 8.72 -13.06
N LEU A 178 -21.94 7.96 -14.09
CA LEU A 178 -22.32 6.55 -14.26
C LEU A 178 -21.35 5.66 -13.47
N ASN A 179 -21.78 5.17 -12.33
CA ASN A 179 -21.03 4.27 -11.46
C ASN A 179 -21.97 3.23 -10.83
N GLU A 180 -21.44 2.33 -9.98
CA GLU A 180 -22.19 1.29 -9.29
C GLU A 180 -23.10 0.43 -10.20
N GLY A 181 -22.52 -0.03 -11.31
CA GLY A 181 -23.22 -0.86 -12.30
C GLY A 181 -23.98 -0.08 -13.38
N LYS A 182 -23.92 1.26 -13.34
CA LYS A 182 -24.61 2.12 -14.33
C LYS A 182 -23.72 2.53 -15.51
N LEU A 183 -22.39 2.35 -15.40
CA LEU A 183 -21.49 2.62 -16.53
C LEU A 183 -21.79 1.65 -17.67
N THR A 184 -21.93 2.18 -18.87
CA THR A 184 -22.28 1.40 -20.07
C THR A 184 -21.13 1.36 -21.07
N GLN A 185 -21.13 0.37 -21.95
CA GLN A 185 -20.15 0.27 -23.05
C GLN A 185 -20.25 1.47 -24.00
N ASP A 186 -21.46 2.00 -24.23
CA ASP A 186 -21.66 3.20 -25.04
C ASP A 186 -21.02 4.43 -24.41
N ALA A 187 -21.15 4.59 -23.10
CA ALA A 187 -20.46 5.68 -22.38
C ALA A 187 -18.93 5.56 -22.47
N ILE A 188 -18.39 4.36 -22.27
CA ILE A 188 -16.96 4.08 -22.46
C ILE A 188 -16.53 4.40 -23.89
N GLY A 189 -17.29 3.93 -24.89
CA GLY A 189 -17.04 4.17 -26.30
C GLY A 189 -17.04 5.67 -26.65
N LYS A 190 -18.00 6.42 -26.12
CA LYS A 190 -18.11 7.86 -26.32
C LYS A 190 -16.83 8.61 -25.89
N TYR A 191 -16.32 8.31 -24.71
CA TYR A 191 -15.13 9.01 -24.17
C TYR A 191 -13.79 8.48 -24.70
N SER A 192 -13.77 7.27 -25.26
CA SER A 192 -12.62 6.69 -25.94
C SER A 192 -12.62 6.88 -27.46
N GLU A 193 -13.63 7.58 -28.02
CA GLU A 193 -13.83 7.73 -29.47
C GLU A 193 -13.99 6.37 -30.19
N ASN A 194 -14.69 5.42 -29.53
CA ASN A 194 -14.93 4.06 -29.99
C ASN A 194 -13.64 3.27 -30.33
N MET A 195 -12.59 3.50 -29.55
CA MET A 195 -11.30 2.80 -29.70
C MET A 195 -11.49 1.27 -29.62
N LYS A 196 -10.82 0.56 -30.50
CA LYS A 196 -10.88 -0.90 -30.58
C LYS A 196 -9.54 -1.49 -30.10
N PHE A 197 -9.62 -2.57 -29.33
CA PHE A 197 -8.44 -3.32 -28.92
C PHE A 197 -7.81 -4.06 -30.10
N SER A 198 -6.48 -3.94 -30.25
CA SER A 198 -5.71 -4.83 -31.10
C SER A 198 -5.27 -6.07 -30.33
N LYS A 199 -5.05 -7.19 -31.01
CA LYS A 199 -4.60 -8.43 -30.36
C LYS A 199 -3.23 -8.21 -29.62
N ASN A 200 -2.36 -7.41 -30.21
CA ASN A 200 -1.01 -7.19 -29.63
C ASN A 200 -1.03 -6.27 -28.39
N THR A 201 -2.05 -5.42 -28.24
CA THR A 201 -2.14 -4.52 -27.08
C THR A 201 -2.85 -5.15 -25.89
N ILE A 202 -3.74 -6.11 -26.11
CA ILE A 202 -4.55 -6.68 -25.03
C ILE A 202 -3.72 -7.47 -24.01
N ASP A 203 -2.67 -8.16 -24.45
CA ASP A 203 -1.80 -8.92 -23.55
C ASP A 203 -0.97 -8.00 -22.66
N GLU A 204 -0.44 -6.90 -23.23
CA GLU A 204 0.28 -5.89 -22.47
C GLU A 204 -0.63 -5.17 -21.46
N ILE A 205 -1.86 -4.82 -21.86
CA ILE A 205 -2.87 -4.21 -20.98
C ILE A 205 -3.22 -5.14 -19.83
N ASN A 206 -3.46 -6.43 -20.10
CA ASN A 206 -3.73 -7.41 -19.06
C ASN A 206 -2.56 -7.56 -18.09
N SER A 207 -1.32 -7.59 -18.60
CA SER A 207 -0.11 -7.61 -17.76
C SER A 207 -0.01 -6.34 -16.91
N THR A 208 -0.29 -5.16 -17.47
CA THR A 208 -0.29 -3.89 -16.74
C THR A 208 -1.30 -3.89 -15.60
N LEU A 209 -2.53 -4.36 -15.83
CA LEU A 209 -3.54 -4.47 -14.77
C LEU A 209 -3.13 -5.46 -13.67
N THR A 210 -2.46 -6.56 -14.05
CA THR A 210 -1.91 -7.52 -13.07
C THR A 210 -0.82 -6.87 -12.22
N ASP A 211 0.10 -6.12 -12.83
CA ASP A 211 1.16 -5.40 -12.13
C ASP A 211 0.60 -4.31 -11.20
N ILE A 212 -0.43 -3.58 -11.65
CA ILE A 212 -1.12 -2.59 -10.81
C ILE A 212 -1.78 -3.24 -9.60
N ASN A 213 -2.47 -4.37 -9.80
CA ASN A 213 -3.06 -5.12 -8.70
C ASN A 213 -2.01 -5.62 -7.71
N ASP A 214 -0.87 -6.12 -8.20
CA ASP A 214 0.24 -6.55 -7.37
C ASP A 214 0.82 -5.38 -6.55
N ILE A 215 1.01 -4.21 -7.17
CA ILE A 215 1.46 -3.00 -6.47
C ILE A 215 0.46 -2.60 -5.38
N ALA A 216 -0.84 -2.52 -5.71
CA ALA A 216 -1.88 -2.11 -4.77
C ALA A 216 -1.96 -3.04 -3.55
N THR A 217 -1.97 -4.35 -3.79
CA THR A 217 -2.04 -5.36 -2.72
C THR A 217 -0.75 -5.45 -1.91
N THR A 218 0.42 -5.24 -2.53
CA THR A 218 1.72 -5.17 -1.83
C THR A 218 1.79 -3.95 -0.92
N ILE A 219 1.22 -2.81 -1.31
CA ILE A 219 1.09 -1.64 -0.45
C ILE A 219 0.16 -1.94 0.74
N GLY A 220 -0.78 -2.87 0.60
CA GLY A 220 -1.77 -3.21 1.61
C GLY A 220 -3.12 -2.49 1.39
N LEU A 221 -3.37 -1.95 0.19
CA LEU A 221 -4.66 -1.40 -0.16
C LEU A 221 -5.69 -2.55 -0.32
N THR A 222 -6.89 -2.33 0.19
CA THR A 222 -7.98 -3.33 0.19
C THR A 222 -9.17 -2.92 -0.68
N GLY A 223 -9.10 -1.74 -1.30
CA GLY A 223 -10.16 -1.20 -2.16
C GLY A 223 -9.82 0.19 -2.68
N THR A 224 -10.74 0.75 -3.42
CA THR A 224 -10.61 2.06 -4.07
C THR A 224 -11.53 3.12 -3.44
N PRO A 225 -11.16 4.40 -3.46
CA PRO A 225 -9.87 4.91 -3.93
C PRO A 225 -8.73 4.64 -2.95
N GLY A 226 -7.50 4.55 -3.47
CA GLY A 226 -6.27 4.61 -2.71
C GLY A 226 -5.42 5.77 -3.23
N ILE A 227 -4.83 6.59 -2.35
CA ILE A 227 -3.96 7.70 -2.77
C ILE A 227 -2.64 7.60 -2.01
N VAL A 228 -1.54 7.65 -2.74
CA VAL A 228 -0.19 7.73 -2.18
C VAL A 228 0.46 9.03 -2.61
N ILE A 229 1.00 9.79 -1.64
CA ILE A 229 1.67 11.06 -1.88
C ILE A 229 3.03 11.03 -1.20
N MET A 230 4.10 11.26 -1.97
CA MET A 230 5.45 11.26 -1.44
C MET A 230 6.38 12.13 -2.31
N PRO A 231 7.52 12.60 -1.78
CA PRO A 231 8.53 13.24 -2.62
C PRO A 231 9.14 12.22 -3.59
N VAL A 232 9.50 12.68 -4.79
CA VAL A 232 10.16 11.85 -5.83
C VAL A 232 11.55 11.39 -5.37
N LYS A 233 12.21 12.14 -4.50
CA LYS A 233 13.52 11.80 -3.91
C LYS A 233 13.47 11.95 -2.40
N GLY A 234 14.08 11.00 -1.69
CA GLY A 234 14.17 11.06 -0.23
C GLY A 234 12.83 10.82 0.48
N ALA A 235 11.98 9.95 -0.08
CA ALA A 235 10.75 9.51 0.57
C ALA A 235 11.06 8.77 1.87
N THR A 236 10.37 9.15 2.95
CA THR A 236 10.41 8.56 4.28
C THR A 236 8.97 8.41 4.80
N GLU A 237 8.77 7.65 5.87
CA GLU A 237 7.45 7.54 6.50
C GLU A 237 6.91 8.90 6.98
N ASP A 238 7.81 9.82 7.35
CA ASP A 238 7.42 11.16 7.84
C ASP A 238 6.91 12.08 6.75
N ASN A 239 7.43 11.98 5.51
CA ASN A 239 7.03 12.84 4.40
C ASN A 239 6.17 12.12 3.35
N THR A 240 5.78 10.87 3.62
CA THR A 240 4.84 10.08 2.81
C THR A 240 3.47 10.05 3.48
N THR A 241 2.42 10.12 2.67
CA THR A 241 1.03 9.97 3.12
C THR A 241 0.33 8.94 2.25
N VAL A 242 -0.44 8.05 2.88
CA VAL A 242 -1.30 7.08 2.21
C VAL A 242 -2.71 7.25 2.74
N PHE A 243 -3.66 7.49 1.84
CA PHE A 243 -5.09 7.47 2.13
C PHE A 243 -5.67 6.17 1.54
N ALA A 244 -6.12 5.27 2.40
CA ALA A 244 -6.79 4.03 2.01
C ALA A 244 -8.31 4.24 2.00
N GLY A 245 -8.79 5.12 1.13
CA GLY A 245 -10.19 5.51 1.01
C GLY A 245 -10.37 6.95 0.54
N MET A 246 -11.61 7.41 0.55
CA MET A 246 -11.98 8.79 0.17
C MET A 246 -11.32 9.80 1.13
N THR A 247 -10.85 10.90 0.55
CA THR A 247 -10.33 12.06 1.29
C THR A 247 -10.68 13.35 0.55
N GLU A 248 -10.58 14.48 1.24
CA GLU A 248 -10.90 15.80 0.70
C GLU A 248 -9.66 16.46 0.04
N ALA A 249 -9.89 17.42 -0.87
CA ALA A 249 -8.84 18.16 -1.57
C ALA A 249 -7.84 18.82 -0.60
N GLU A 250 -8.31 19.35 0.52
CA GLU A 250 -7.49 19.97 1.55
C GLU A 250 -6.46 19.00 2.15
N ASN A 251 -6.88 17.76 2.42
CA ASN A 251 -5.98 16.75 2.97
C ASN A 251 -4.94 16.32 1.94
N ILE A 252 -5.32 16.21 0.65
CA ILE A 252 -4.39 15.92 -0.44
C ILE A 252 -3.39 17.09 -0.57
N GLN A 253 -3.85 18.33 -0.49
CA GLN A 253 -2.98 19.51 -0.55
C GLN A 253 -2.00 19.56 0.64
N GLN A 254 -2.46 19.26 1.85
CA GLN A 254 -1.60 19.19 3.03
C GLN A 254 -0.53 18.09 2.88
N ALA A 255 -0.91 16.94 2.33
CA ALA A 255 0.03 15.85 2.07
C ALA A 255 1.07 16.22 1.00
N ILE A 256 0.67 16.96 -0.05
CA ILE A 256 1.61 17.51 -1.05
C ILE A 256 2.57 18.51 -0.39
N ASN A 257 2.07 19.43 0.43
CA ASN A 257 2.91 20.40 1.16
C ASN A 257 3.92 19.68 2.07
N LYS A 258 3.46 18.69 2.82
CA LYS A 258 4.31 17.83 3.65
C LYS A 258 5.41 17.12 2.85
N ALA A 259 5.05 16.56 1.69
CA ALA A 259 6.01 15.92 0.79
C ALA A 259 7.02 16.91 0.18
N GLN A 260 6.67 18.21 0.11
CA GLN A 260 7.55 19.30 -0.32
C GLN A 260 8.41 19.86 0.82
N GLY A 261 8.22 19.43 2.07
CA GLY A 261 8.91 19.96 3.24
C GLY A 261 8.42 21.34 3.67
N LYS A 262 7.15 21.65 3.44
CA LYS A 262 6.48 22.92 3.78
C LYS A 262 5.59 22.77 5.01
#